data_f1278e3d505c12a0e71bf992f95bc36b
#
_entry.id   f1278e3d505c12a0e71bf992f95bc36b
#
_cell.length_a   1.000
_cell.length_b   1.000
_cell.length_c   1.000
_cell.angle_alpha   90.00
_cell.angle_beta   90.00
_cell.angle_gamma   90.00
#
_symmetry.space_group_name_H-M   'P 1'
#
loop_
_entity.id
_entity.type
_entity.pdbx_description
1 polymer ?
#
loop_
_entity_poly.entity_id
_entity_poly.type
_entity_poly.pdbx_seq_one_letter_code
_entity_poly.pdbx_strand_id
1 'polypeptide(L)'
;MFKIGIICPSEIAFRRFLPSLRNVKEFAFAGVAVASPAEWAGKAAVTDETLAVLENERGKAQKFTDAYGGKIFEGYETMITSDEIDAVYIL
;
A
#
# COMPACT_ATOMS: atom_id res chain seq x y z
N MET A 1 6.02 -13.99 13.15
CA MET A 1 5.35 -13.81 11.85
C MET A 1 5.80 -12.50 11.22
N PHE A 2 6.24 -12.55 9.98
CA PHE A 2 6.65 -11.35 9.26
C PHE A 2 5.42 -10.60 8.75
N LYS A 3 5.37 -9.33 9.08
CA LYS A 3 4.29 -8.45 8.62
C LYS A 3 4.75 -7.72 7.36
N ILE A 4 4.05 -7.94 6.27
CA ILE A 4 4.42 -7.40 4.97
C ILE A 4 3.48 -6.27 4.58
N GLY A 5 4.09 -5.14 4.20
CA GLY A 5 3.38 -4.02 3.63
C GLY A 5 3.63 -3.95 2.12
N ILE A 6 2.64 -3.49 1.38
CA ILE A 6 2.75 -3.32 -0.07
C ILE A 6 2.78 -1.83 -0.37
N ILE A 7 3.77 -1.41 -1.15
CA ILE A 7 3.83 -0.05 -1.67
C ILE A 7 3.14 -0.04 -3.03
N CYS A 8 2.18 0.82 -3.18
CA CYS A 8 1.29 0.95 -4.34
C CYS A 8 0.25 -0.18 -4.43
N PRO A 9 -1.04 0.17 -4.43
CA PRO A 9 -2.10 -0.82 -4.56
C PRO A 9 -2.27 -1.26 -6.01
N SER A 10 -1.35 -2.11 -6.50
CA SER A 10 -1.39 -2.57 -7.87
C SER A 10 -2.34 -3.76 -8.03
N GLU A 11 -2.89 -3.91 -9.23
CA GLU A 11 -3.77 -5.03 -9.54
C GLU A 11 -3.03 -6.36 -9.52
N ILE A 12 -1.76 -6.37 -9.90
CA ILE A 12 -0.95 -7.58 -9.87
C ILE A 12 -0.74 -8.06 -8.44
N ALA A 13 -0.47 -7.15 -7.51
CA ALA A 13 -0.34 -7.50 -6.11
C ALA A 13 -1.64 -8.08 -5.57
N PHE A 14 -2.78 -7.49 -5.92
CA PHE A 14 -4.09 -7.94 -5.48
C PHE A 14 -4.43 -9.32 -6.02
N ARG A 15 -4.18 -9.55 -7.29
CA ARG A 15 -4.57 -10.79 -7.96
C ARG A 15 -3.62 -11.95 -7.72
N ARG A 16 -2.32 -11.68 -7.60
CA ARG A 16 -1.29 -12.74 -7.59
C ARG A 16 -0.51 -12.82 -6.31
N PHE A 17 0.00 -11.68 -5.84
CA PHE A 17 0.88 -11.70 -4.68
C PHE A 17 0.13 -12.04 -3.40
N LEU A 18 -0.99 -11.35 -3.13
CA LEU A 18 -1.73 -11.55 -1.89
C LEU A 18 -2.36 -12.94 -1.77
N PRO A 19 -2.93 -13.54 -2.84
CA PRO A 19 -3.38 -14.91 -2.74
C PRO A 19 -2.27 -15.90 -2.44
N SER A 20 -1.08 -15.68 -3.01
CA SER A 20 0.10 -16.53 -2.73
C SER A 20 0.59 -16.34 -1.30
N LEU A 21 0.63 -15.10 -0.82
CA LEU A 21 1.05 -14.78 0.53
C LEU A 21 0.15 -15.44 1.59
N ARG A 22 -1.13 -15.52 1.31
CA ARG A 22 -2.10 -16.12 2.22
C ARG A 22 -1.78 -17.57 2.55
N ASN A 23 -1.09 -18.28 1.66
CA ASN A 23 -0.73 -19.67 1.84
C ASN A 23 0.60 -19.86 2.59
N VAL A 24 1.30 -18.80 2.92
CA VAL A 24 2.57 -18.86 3.64
C VAL A 24 2.34 -18.44 5.08
N LYS A 25 2.47 -19.41 6.00
CA LYS A 25 2.13 -19.20 7.42
C LYS A 25 3.01 -18.19 8.14
N GLU A 26 4.25 -18.02 7.70
CA GLU A 26 5.21 -17.13 8.33
C GLU A 26 4.99 -15.67 7.97
N PHE A 27 4.15 -15.38 7.00
CA PHE A 27 3.91 -14.02 6.52
C PHE A 27 2.46 -13.60 6.73
N ALA A 28 2.27 -12.33 7.00
CA ALA A 28 0.95 -11.74 7.11
C ALA A 28 0.91 -10.41 6.38
N PHE A 29 -0.18 -10.14 5.68
CA PHE A 29 -0.39 -8.85 5.06
C PHE A 29 -0.77 -7.83 6.14
N ALA A 30 0.04 -6.79 6.30
CA ALA A 30 -0.18 -5.77 7.32
C ALA A 30 -0.84 -4.50 6.78
N GLY A 31 -0.65 -4.21 5.51
CA GLY A 31 -1.27 -3.03 4.93
C GLY A 31 -0.71 -2.66 3.57
N VAL A 32 -1.30 -1.63 2.99
CA VAL A 32 -0.91 -1.08 1.69
C VAL A 32 -0.70 0.42 1.82
N ALA A 33 0.35 0.94 1.22
CA ALA A 33 0.66 2.36 1.26
C ALA A 33 0.25 3.03 -0.05
N VAL A 34 -0.38 4.18 0.06
CA VAL A 34 -0.60 5.10 -1.05
C VAL A 34 0.35 6.28 -0.87
N ALA A 35 0.79 6.88 -1.97
CA ALA A 35 1.68 8.03 -1.89
C ALA A 35 0.98 9.20 -1.20
N SER A 36 1.73 9.96 -0.40
CA SER A 36 1.25 11.26 0.05
C SER A 36 1.28 12.22 -1.14
N PRO A 37 0.53 13.33 -1.10
CA PRO A 37 0.60 14.31 -2.19
C PRO A 37 2.01 14.77 -2.52
N ALA A 38 2.84 14.99 -1.49
CA ALA A 38 4.22 15.41 -1.68
C ALA A 38 5.08 14.31 -2.33
N GLU A 39 4.86 13.07 -1.97
CA GLU A 39 5.58 11.93 -2.55
C GLU A 39 5.23 11.73 -4.02
N TRP A 40 3.96 11.89 -4.36
CA TRP A 40 3.50 11.74 -5.74
C TRP A 40 3.99 12.88 -6.63
N ALA A 41 3.83 14.11 -6.18
CA ALA A 41 4.19 15.30 -6.95
C ALA A 41 5.70 15.53 -6.98
N GLY A 42 6.43 15.02 -5.99
CA GLY A 42 7.85 15.29 -5.84
C GLY A 42 8.10 16.78 -5.65
N LYS A 43 8.87 17.38 -6.56
CA LYS A 43 9.18 18.83 -6.52
C LYS A 43 8.11 19.68 -7.19
N ALA A 44 7.15 19.07 -7.87
CA ALA A 44 6.08 19.80 -8.54
C ALA A 44 5.03 20.25 -7.54
N ALA A 45 4.22 21.22 -7.92
CA ALA A 45 3.10 21.66 -7.08
C ALA A 45 2.02 20.59 -7.03
N VAL A 46 1.38 20.44 -5.88
CA VAL A 46 0.22 19.57 -5.74
C VAL A 46 -0.97 20.24 -6.41
N THR A 47 -1.57 19.56 -7.38
CA THR A 47 -2.70 20.07 -8.15
C THR A 47 -3.96 19.26 -7.85
N ASP A 48 -5.11 19.73 -8.35
CA ASP A 48 -6.35 18.98 -8.24
C ASP A 48 -6.26 17.64 -8.95
N GLU A 49 -5.50 17.56 -10.05
CA GLU A 49 -5.26 16.30 -10.75
C GLU A 49 -4.48 15.32 -9.88
N THR A 50 -3.47 15.81 -9.16
CA THR A 50 -2.71 15.00 -8.22
C THR A 50 -3.63 14.40 -7.16
N LEU A 51 -4.49 15.22 -6.58
CA LEU A 51 -5.41 14.78 -5.55
C LEU A 51 -6.41 13.75 -6.08
N ALA A 52 -6.89 13.93 -7.31
CA ALA A 52 -7.81 12.99 -7.94
C ALA A 52 -7.17 11.63 -8.16
N VAL A 53 -5.90 11.60 -8.61
CA VAL A 53 -5.15 10.35 -8.80
C VAL A 53 -4.96 9.65 -7.46
N LEU A 54 -4.60 10.38 -6.42
CA LEU A 54 -4.38 9.78 -5.10
C LEU A 54 -5.67 9.26 -4.48
N GLU A 55 -6.80 9.89 -4.73
CA GLU A 55 -8.08 9.38 -4.27
C GLU A 55 -8.44 8.07 -4.97
N ASN A 56 -8.15 7.97 -6.27
CA ASN A 56 -8.32 6.74 -7.01
C ASN A 56 -7.43 5.62 -6.45
N GLU A 57 -6.19 5.93 -6.12
CA GLU A 57 -5.27 4.98 -5.50
C GLU A 57 -5.76 4.53 -4.13
N ARG A 58 -6.33 5.44 -3.35
CA ARG A 58 -6.93 5.11 -2.07
C ARG A 58 -8.10 4.15 -2.23
N GLY A 59 -8.90 4.33 -3.26
CA GLY A 59 -9.99 3.40 -3.58
C GLY A 59 -9.48 1.99 -3.87
N LYS A 60 -8.36 1.88 -4.57
CA LYS A 60 -7.71 0.58 -4.80
C LYS A 60 -7.18 -0.02 -3.50
N ALA A 61 -6.56 0.81 -2.65
CA ALA A 61 -6.06 0.37 -1.35
C ALA A 61 -7.20 -0.13 -0.46
N GLN A 62 -8.37 0.48 -0.54
CA GLN A 62 -9.54 0.04 0.20
C GLN A 62 -9.97 -1.37 -0.20
N LYS A 63 -9.85 -1.73 -1.47
CA LYS A 63 -10.14 -3.10 -1.92
C LYS A 63 -9.19 -4.11 -1.27
N PHE A 64 -7.93 -3.74 -1.09
CA PHE A 64 -6.95 -4.60 -0.44
C PHE A 64 -7.35 -4.88 1.01
N THR A 65 -7.69 -3.84 1.76
CA THR A 65 -8.05 -3.99 3.16
C THR A 65 -9.41 -4.67 3.33
N ASP A 66 -10.35 -4.46 2.41
CA ASP A 66 -11.65 -5.14 2.46
C ASP A 66 -11.50 -6.64 2.21
N ALA A 67 -10.58 -7.04 1.34
CA ALA A 67 -10.40 -8.45 0.97
C ALA A 67 -9.43 -9.18 1.90
N TYR A 68 -8.39 -8.53 2.37
CA TYR A 68 -7.28 -9.18 3.07
C TYR A 68 -7.01 -8.64 4.47
N GLY A 69 -7.73 -7.62 4.91
CA GLY A 69 -7.46 -6.97 6.19
C GLY A 69 -6.29 -6.00 6.08
N GLY A 70 -5.66 -5.71 7.21
CA GLY A 70 -4.60 -4.73 7.25
C GLY A 70 -5.12 -3.30 7.27
N LYS A 71 -4.24 -2.35 7.06
CA LYS A 71 -4.63 -0.94 7.05
C LYS A 71 -4.01 -0.19 5.88
N ILE A 72 -4.54 0.99 5.61
CA ILE A 72 -4.02 1.89 4.58
C ILE A 72 -3.06 2.86 5.23
N PHE A 73 -1.82 2.91 4.72
CA PHE A 73 -0.81 3.87 5.17
C PHE A 73 -0.84 5.09 4.25
N GLU A 74 -0.98 6.26 4.83
CA GLU A 74 -0.98 7.53 4.11
C GLU A 74 0.47 7.99 3.95
N GLY A 75 1.10 7.61 2.84
CA GLY A 75 2.48 7.91 2.54
C GLY A 75 3.38 6.69 2.62
N TYR A 76 4.33 6.60 1.70
CA TYR A 76 5.27 5.49 1.65
C TYR A 76 6.20 5.49 2.87
N GLU A 77 6.68 6.67 3.23
CA GLU A 77 7.57 6.81 4.38
C GLU A 77 6.89 6.39 5.68
N THR A 78 5.61 6.70 5.82
CA THR A 78 4.83 6.30 6.99
C THR A 78 4.82 4.79 7.15
N MET A 79 4.67 4.06 6.05
CA MET A 79 4.72 2.59 6.08
C MET A 79 6.12 2.09 6.41
N ILE A 80 7.14 2.61 5.71
CA ILE A 80 8.51 2.13 5.85
C ILE A 80 9.03 2.31 7.27
N THR A 81 8.62 3.38 7.93
CA THR A 81 9.05 3.69 9.30
C THR A 81 8.15 3.10 10.38
N SER A 82 7.10 2.38 10.00
CA SER A 82 6.15 1.80 10.95
C SER A 82 6.72 0.57 11.64
N ASP A 83 6.53 0.47 12.96
CA ASP A 83 6.90 -0.71 13.73
C ASP A 83 6.03 -1.93 13.41
N GLU A 84 4.92 -1.71 12.71
CA GLU A 84 4.00 -2.77 12.35
C GLU A 84 4.40 -3.50 11.06
N ILE A 85 5.45 -3.03 10.39
CA ILE A 85 5.90 -3.58 9.11
C ILE A 85 7.30 -4.14 9.25
N ASP A 86 7.48 -5.40 8.90
CA ASP A 86 8.77 -6.08 8.91
C ASP A 86 9.45 -6.06 7.55
N ALA A 87 8.66 -6.09 6.49
CA ALA A 87 9.18 -6.09 5.13
C ALA A 87 8.21 -5.38 4.19
N VAL A 88 8.73 -4.85 3.10
CA VAL A 88 7.94 -4.08 2.12
C VAL A 88 8.09 -4.74 0.75
N TYR A 89 6.97 -4.91 0.07
CA TYR A 89 6.94 -5.40 -1.30
C TYR A 89 6.66 -4.23 -2.24
N ILE A 90 7.57 -3.99 -3.17
CA ILE A 90 7.48 -2.88 -4.13
C ILE A 90 7.25 -3.46 -5.52
N LEU A 91 6.21 -2.99 -6.17
CA LEU A 91 5.89 -3.39 -7.55
C LEU A 91 6.24 -2.32 -8.55
#